data_c6c85a957ac7e46f6b8b4acbc634ba67
#
_entry.id   c6c85a957ac7e46f6b8b4acbc634ba67
#
_cell.length_a   1.000
_cell.length_b   1.000
_cell.length_c   1.000
_cell.angle_alpha   90.00
_cell.angle_beta   90.00
_cell.angle_gamma   90.00
#
_symmetry.space_group_name_H-M   'P 1'
#
loop_
_entity.id
_entity.type
_entity.pdbx_description
1 polymer ?
#
loop_
_entity_poly.entity_id
_entity_poly.type
_entity_poly.pdbx_seq_one_letter_code
_entity_poly.pdbx_strand_id
1 'polypeptide(L)'
;MYKDWGVYLNEFPKSNRKSSQTCSASYATFQLRVVQAMDDSMDTDVNRPVQYADCKLNDGKTLDDAVTAEKAVAELVASVGLKGYGVNYILPYLGQTPSDHDFTSLVYFQNFMARGEMAFNYYKVAAEAEAITSEVYSCINSRSFAVKSLFTNWGN
;
A
#
# COMPACT_ATOMS: atom_id res chain seq x y z
N MET A 1 15.60 -0.72 7.88
CA MET A 1 14.89 0.58 7.89
C MET A 1 15.64 1.47 8.87
N TYR A 2 15.90 2.71 8.52
CA TYR A 2 16.54 3.65 9.43
C TYR A 2 15.61 3.93 10.60
N LYS A 3 16.11 3.84 11.83
CA LYS A 3 15.32 4.08 13.04
C LYS A 3 14.88 5.54 13.22
N ASP A 4 15.51 6.41 12.46
CA ASP A 4 15.30 7.84 12.56
C ASP A 4 15.63 8.49 11.20
N TRP A 5 14.80 9.40 10.80
CA TRP A 5 14.91 10.14 9.54
C TRP A 5 16.18 10.99 9.47
N GLY A 6 16.68 11.47 10.60
CA GLY A 6 17.92 12.22 10.66
C GLY A 6 19.12 11.37 10.25
N VAL A 7 19.18 10.11 10.66
CA VAL A 7 20.19 9.15 10.25
C VAL A 7 20.09 8.86 8.75
N TYR A 8 18.88 8.62 8.24
CA TYR A 8 18.65 8.40 6.82
C TYR A 8 19.14 9.59 5.97
N LEU A 9 18.73 10.81 6.30
CA LEU A 9 19.11 12.01 5.56
C LEU A 9 20.61 12.32 5.64
N ASN A 10 21.28 11.92 6.71
CA ASN A 10 22.74 12.09 6.86
C ASN A 10 23.55 11.02 6.10
N GLU A 11 23.05 9.80 5.99
CA GLU A 11 23.79 8.70 5.37
C GLU A 11 23.51 8.59 3.87
N PHE A 12 22.35 9.02 3.43
CA PHE A 12 21.92 8.92 2.04
C PHE A 12 22.90 9.60 1.05
N PRO A 13 23.45 10.80 1.32
CA PRO A 13 24.44 11.43 0.45
C PRO A 13 25.82 10.75 0.47
N LYS A 14 26.11 9.94 1.49
CA LYS A 14 27.44 9.33 1.69
C LYS A 14 27.61 7.98 0.99
N SER A 15 26.56 7.45 0.38
CA SER A 15 26.66 6.22 -0.40
C SER A 15 27.47 6.50 -1.67
N ASN A 16 28.77 6.24 -1.62
CA ASN A 16 29.72 6.31 -2.73
C ASN A 16 29.45 5.22 -3.79
N ARG A 17 28.24 5.13 -4.29
CA ARG A 17 27.97 4.39 -5.52
C ARG A 17 28.50 5.23 -6.68
N LYS A 18 29.70 4.93 -7.14
CA LYS A 18 30.20 5.37 -8.44
C LYS A 18 29.29 4.74 -9.51
N SER A 19 28.18 5.37 -9.78
CA SER A 19 27.41 5.10 -10.97
C SER A 19 28.10 5.85 -12.10
N SER A 20 28.57 5.13 -13.10
CA SER A 20 29.05 5.71 -14.35
C SER A 20 27.93 6.25 -15.23
N GLN A 21 26.70 6.19 -14.78
CA GLN A 21 25.53 6.71 -15.45
C GLN A 21 25.11 8.03 -14.79
N THR A 22 25.06 9.09 -15.58
CA THR A 22 24.43 10.37 -15.22
C THR A 22 22.91 10.16 -15.17
N CYS A 23 22.41 9.74 -14.03
CA CYS A 23 20.96 9.71 -13.79
C CYS A 23 20.56 11.01 -13.08
N SER A 24 19.62 11.75 -13.62
CA SER A 24 18.88 12.73 -12.83
C SER A 24 17.94 11.96 -11.93
N ALA A 25 18.14 11.99 -10.62
CA ALA A 25 17.25 11.35 -9.67
C ALA A 25 16.42 12.41 -8.96
N SER A 26 15.12 12.26 -8.97
CA SER A 26 14.21 12.96 -8.07
C SER A 26 13.86 12.03 -6.90
N TYR A 27 13.85 12.56 -5.70
CA TYR A 27 13.52 11.81 -4.49
C TYR A 27 12.23 12.32 -3.90
N ALA A 28 11.35 11.39 -3.58
CA ALA A 28 10.13 11.66 -2.84
C ALA A 28 10.06 10.71 -1.63
N THR A 29 9.60 11.20 -0.51
CA THR A 29 9.38 10.40 0.68
C THR A 29 7.90 10.28 0.97
N PHE A 30 7.52 9.13 1.50
CA PHE A 30 6.14 8.80 1.80
C PHE A 30 6.04 8.31 3.24
N GLN A 31 4.91 8.58 3.88
CA GLN A 31 4.50 7.87 5.08
C GLN A 31 3.69 6.64 4.69
N LEU A 32 3.97 5.52 5.32
CA LEU A 32 3.19 4.30 5.19
C LEU A 32 2.30 4.14 6.42
N ARG A 33 0.99 4.15 6.20
CA ARG A 33 0.01 3.84 7.25
C ARG A 33 -0.53 2.43 7.03
N VAL A 34 -0.21 1.53 7.93
CA VAL A 34 -0.77 0.17 7.94
C VAL A 34 -2.24 0.26 8.34
N VAL A 35 -3.13 -0.16 7.46
CA VAL A 35 -4.58 -0.19 7.69
C VAL A 35 -5.00 -1.58 8.12
N GLN A 36 -4.55 -2.59 7.37
CA GLN A 36 -4.71 -3.99 7.69
C GLN A 36 -3.37 -4.71 7.49
N ALA A 37 -2.86 -5.31 8.56
CA ALA A 37 -1.72 -6.20 8.46
C ALA A 37 -2.13 -7.55 7.86
N MET A 38 -1.24 -8.15 7.10
CA MET A 38 -1.41 -9.52 6.63
C MET A 38 -1.13 -10.49 7.80
N ASP A 39 -1.99 -11.49 7.98
CA ASP A 39 -1.92 -12.43 9.12
C ASP A 39 -0.73 -13.39 9.06
N ASP A 40 -0.19 -13.64 7.88
CA ASP A 40 0.88 -14.60 7.67
C ASP A 40 2.25 -13.94 7.53
N SER A 41 3.28 -14.63 8.04
CA SER A 41 4.68 -14.22 7.84
C SER A 41 4.99 -14.12 6.35
N MET A 42 5.61 -13.00 5.98
CA MET A 42 6.01 -12.79 4.60
C MET A 42 7.20 -13.66 4.24
N ASP A 43 6.99 -14.63 3.36
CA ASP A 43 8.10 -15.32 2.69
C ASP A 43 8.81 -14.34 1.74
N THR A 44 10.10 -14.12 1.96
CA THR A 44 10.90 -13.14 1.22
C THR A 44 11.35 -13.64 -0.15
N ASP A 45 11.26 -14.93 -0.41
CA ASP A 45 11.80 -15.53 -1.63
C ASP A 45 10.80 -15.63 -2.77
N VAL A 46 9.53 -15.32 -2.54
CA VAL A 46 8.51 -15.41 -3.57
C VAL A 46 8.14 -14.04 -4.16
N ASN A 47 7.85 -14.03 -5.45
CA ASN A 47 7.21 -12.89 -6.08
C ASN A 47 5.77 -12.75 -5.58
N ARG A 48 5.35 -11.53 -5.30
CA ARG A 48 4.03 -11.22 -4.77
C ARG A 48 3.30 -10.25 -5.66
N PRO A 49 1.99 -10.41 -5.84
CA PRO A 49 1.20 -9.38 -6.46
C PRO A 49 0.94 -8.25 -5.47
N VAL A 50 1.09 -7.03 -5.96
CA VAL A 50 0.67 -5.80 -5.28
C VAL A 50 -0.19 -4.99 -6.23
N GLN A 51 -1.14 -4.26 -5.68
CA GLN A 51 -2.01 -3.38 -6.43
C GLN A 51 -2.01 -1.99 -5.78
N TYR A 52 -1.82 -0.98 -6.61
CA TYR A 52 -1.89 0.42 -6.23
C TYR A 52 -3.11 1.07 -6.86
N ALA A 53 -3.71 2.01 -6.16
CA ALA A 53 -4.73 2.90 -6.71
C ALA A 53 -4.58 4.29 -6.09
N ASP A 54 -4.76 5.33 -6.88
CA ASP A 54 -4.69 6.72 -6.43
C ASP A 54 -6.09 7.13 -5.94
N CYS A 55 -6.19 7.52 -4.67
CA CYS A 55 -7.47 7.69 -3.99
C CYS A 55 -7.66 9.13 -3.51
N LYS A 56 -8.88 9.63 -3.68
CA LYS A 56 -9.31 10.96 -3.26
C LYS A 56 -10.44 10.85 -2.26
N LEU A 57 -10.33 11.55 -1.16
CA LEU A 57 -11.38 11.65 -0.15
C LEU A 57 -12.56 12.46 -0.67
N ASN A 58 -13.75 12.05 -0.31
CA ASN A 58 -14.96 12.81 -0.56
C ASN A 58 -15.01 14.05 0.32
N ASP A 59 -15.79 15.05 -0.07
CA ASP A 59 -15.90 16.30 0.67
C ASP A 59 -16.27 16.07 2.14
N GLY A 60 -15.50 16.68 3.03
CA GLY A 60 -15.68 16.58 4.48
C GLY A 60 -15.23 15.25 5.10
N LYS A 61 -14.68 14.32 4.34
CA LYS A 61 -14.11 13.06 4.84
C LYS A 61 -12.64 13.21 5.17
N THR A 62 -12.20 12.38 6.10
CA THR A 62 -10.82 12.35 6.61
C THR A 62 -10.13 11.01 6.29
N LEU A 63 -8.82 10.98 6.44
CA LEU A 63 -8.06 9.74 6.33
C LEU A 63 -8.49 8.70 7.39
N ASP A 64 -8.92 9.13 8.56
CA ASP A 64 -9.41 8.22 9.61
C ASP A 64 -10.75 7.60 9.23
N ASP A 65 -11.61 8.33 8.51
CA ASP A 65 -12.83 7.77 7.92
C ASP A 65 -12.48 6.71 6.88
N ALA A 66 -11.49 6.96 6.03
CA ALA A 66 -11.03 5.98 5.04
C ALA A 66 -10.46 4.71 5.70
N VAL A 67 -9.68 4.86 6.78
CA VAL A 67 -9.18 3.71 7.56
C VAL A 67 -10.32 2.92 8.19
N THR A 68 -11.34 3.60 8.68
CA THR A 68 -12.52 2.96 9.29
C THR A 68 -13.31 2.19 8.24
N ALA A 69 -13.56 2.79 7.08
CA ALA A 69 -14.22 2.13 5.96
C ALA A 69 -13.45 0.89 5.49
N GLU A 70 -12.12 0.99 5.34
CA GLU A 70 -11.29 -0.14 4.91
C GLU A 70 -11.30 -1.29 5.93
N LYS A 71 -11.31 -1.00 7.23
CA LYS A 71 -11.45 -2.03 8.26
C LYS A 71 -12.80 -2.75 8.18
N ALA A 72 -13.89 -2.03 7.92
CA ALA A 72 -15.20 -2.63 7.71
C ALA A 72 -15.21 -3.54 6.47
N VAL A 73 -14.57 -3.11 5.38
CA VAL A 73 -14.36 -3.95 4.19
C VAL A 73 -13.54 -5.19 4.52
N ALA A 74 -12.50 -5.06 5.34
CA ALA A 74 -11.67 -6.18 5.74
C ALA A 74 -12.46 -7.24 6.55
N GLU A 75 -13.33 -6.80 7.45
CA GLU A 75 -14.23 -7.70 8.20
C GLU A 75 -15.20 -8.41 7.25
N LEU A 76 -15.76 -7.68 6.29
CA LEU A 76 -16.65 -8.22 5.28
C LEU A 76 -15.94 -9.26 4.40
N VAL A 77 -14.73 -8.98 3.96
CA VAL A 77 -13.89 -9.89 3.16
C VAL A 77 -13.53 -11.14 3.97
N ALA A 78 -13.19 -10.98 5.25
CA ALA A 78 -12.92 -12.10 6.15
C ALA A 78 -14.15 -13.01 6.36
N SER A 79 -15.36 -12.44 6.37
CA SER A 79 -16.61 -13.19 6.55
C SER A 79 -16.88 -14.21 5.44
N VAL A 80 -16.31 -14.00 4.25
CA VAL A 80 -16.39 -14.94 3.13
C VAL A 80 -15.13 -15.81 2.99
N GLY A 81 -14.28 -15.84 4.03
CA GLY A 81 -13.12 -16.71 4.13
C GLY A 81 -11.88 -16.25 3.36
N LEU A 82 -11.89 -15.04 2.80
CA LEU A 82 -10.75 -14.47 2.10
C LEU A 82 -9.70 -13.94 3.09
N LYS A 83 -8.46 -14.29 2.87
CA LYS A 83 -7.30 -13.94 3.71
C LYS A 83 -6.02 -13.85 2.87
N GLY A 84 -4.88 -13.64 3.52
CA GLY A 84 -3.56 -13.60 2.87
C GLY A 84 -3.34 -12.32 2.06
N TYR A 85 -3.93 -11.20 2.51
CA TYR A 85 -3.71 -9.87 1.97
C TYR A 85 -3.57 -8.84 3.09
N GLY A 86 -2.98 -7.72 2.75
CA GLY A 86 -2.91 -6.56 3.63
C GLY A 86 -3.12 -5.27 2.86
N VAL A 87 -3.45 -4.22 3.57
CA VAL A 87 -3.71 -2.90 3.01
C VAL A 87 -2.89 -1.84 3.74
N ASN A 88 -2.19 -1.04 2.97
CA ASN A 88 -1.48 0.13 3.46
C ASN A 88 -1.91 1.37 2.69
N TYR A 89 -1.92 2.50 3.35
CA TYR A 89 -2.02 3.80 2.68
C TYR A 89 -0.65 4.45 2.61
N ILE A 90 -0.28 4.88 1.42
CA ILE A 90 0.93 5.61 1.14
C ILE A 90 0.54 7.08 1.06
N LEU A 91 1.09 7.87 1.99
CA LEU A 91 0.79 9.29 2.11
C LEU A 91 1.98 10.10 1.59
N PRO A 92 1.76 11.14 0.79
CA PRO A 92 2.82 12.05 0.40
C PRO A 92 3.40 12.75 1.62
N TYR A 93 4.73 12.89 1.70
CA TYR A 93 5.42 13.53 2.82
C TYR A 93 6.36 14.64 2.39
N LEU A 94 7.43 14.32 1.64
CA LEU A 94 8.40 15.30 1.16
C LEU A 94 8.77 15.04 -0.30
N GLY A 95 9.04 16.13 -1.05
CA GLY A 95 9.53 16.04 -2.43
C GLY A 95 8.46 15.61 -3.44
N GLN A 96 7.20 15.62 -3.06
CA GLN A 96 6.09 15.31 -3.94
C GLN A 96 5.73 16.51 -4.82
N THR A 97 5.46 16.23 -6.09
CA THR A 97 4.70 17.16 -6.91
C THR A 97 3.26 17.15 -6.39
N PRO A 98 2.57 18.30 -6.36
CA PRO A 98 1.14 18.33 -6.05
C PRO A 98 0.40 17.28 -6.88
N SER A 99 -0.36 16.42 -6.25
CA SER A 99 -1.14 15.36 -6.87
C SER A 99 -2.63 15.63 -6.65
N ASP A 100 -3.44 15.15 -7.58
CA ASP A 100 -4.91 15.28 -7.48
C ASP A 100 -5.53 14.25 -6.53
N HIS A 101 -4.69 13.45 -5.84
CA HIS A 101 -5.15 12.42 -4.91
C HIS A 101 -4.57 12.67 -3.50
N ASP A 102 -5.30 12.22 -2.48
CA ASP A 102 -4.95 12.44 -1.08
C ASP A 102 -4.07 11.31 -0.53
N PHE A 103 -4.22 10.10 -1.06
CA PHE A 103 -3.40 8.95 -0.69
C PHE A 103 -3.37 7.92 -1.83
N THR A 104 -2.38 7.04 -1.80
CA THR A 104 -2.35 5.86 -2.67
C THR A 104 -2.66 4.62 -1.82
N SER A 105 -3.71 3.89 -2.17
CA SER A 105 -3.99 2.58 -1.58
C SER A 105 -3.03 1.55 -2.15
N LEU A 106 -2.40 0.78 -1.29
CA LEU A 106 -1.55 -0.35 -1.61
C LEU A 106 -2.15 -1.62 -1.02
N VAL A 107 -2.70 -2.46 -1.86
CA VAL A 107 -3.11 -3.82 -1.50
C VAL A 107 -2.00 -4.78 -1.88
N TYR A 108 -1.54 -5.58 -0.94
CA TYR A 108 -0.50 -6.58 -1.16
C TYR A 108 -0.99 -7.95 -0.73
N PHE A 109 -0.51 -8.99 -1.41
CA PHE A 109 -0.95 -10.36 -1.18
C PHE A 109 0.23 -11.25 -0.79
N GLN A 110 -0.04 -12.27 -0.01
CA GLN A 110 0.95 -13.26 0.40
C GLN A 110 1.61 -13.93 -0.81
N ASN A 111 0.81 -14.28 -1.81
CA ASN A 111 1.26 -14.91 -3.06
C ASN A 111 0.19 -14.75 -4.15
N PHE A 112 0.47 -15.28 -5.35
CA PHE A 112 -0.46 -15.22 -6.47
C PHE A 112 -1.72 -16.09 -6.27
N MET A 113 -1.66 -17.13 -5.45
CA MET A 113 -2.84 -17.95 -5.13
C MET A 113 -3.84 -17.15 -4.31
N ALA A 114 -3.38 -16.48 -3.23
CA ALA A 114 -4.22 -15.60 -2.42
C ALA A 114 -4.85 -14.48 -3.27
N ARG A 115 -4.09 -13.90 -4.23
CA ARG A 115 -4.65 -12.93 -5.19
C ARG A 115 -5.70 -13.55 -6.10
N GLY A 116 -5.48 -14.77 -6.56
CA GLY A 116 -6.43 -15.51 -7.39
C GLY A 116 -7.73 -15.82 -6.64
N GLU A 117 -7.63 -16.32 -5.42
CA GLU A 117 -8.78 -16.56 -4.53
C GLU A 117 -9.58 -15.29 -4.26
N MET A 118 -8.87 -14.18 -3.99
CA MET A 118 -9.49 -12.86 -3.85
C MET A 118 -10.25 -12.49 -5.13
N ALA A 119 -9.63 -12.56 -6.29
CA ALA A 119 -10.27 -12.21 -7.56
C ALA A 119 -11.50 -13.08 -7.85
N PHE A 120 -11.44 -14.37 -7.49
CA PHE A 120 -12.53 -15.31 -7.77
C PHE A 120 -13.70 -15.19 -6.78
N ASN A 121 -13.47 -14.80 -5.54
CA ASN A 121 -14.51 -14.81 -4.49
C ASN A 121 -14.97 -13.42 -4.04
N TYR A 122 -14.21 -12.37 -4.34
CA TYR A 122 -14.52 -10.99 -3.91
C TYR A 122 -15.88 -10.49 -4.43
N TYR A 123 -16.32 -11.01 -5.59
CA TYR A 123 -17.64 -10.64 -6.14
C TYR A 123 -18.81 -10.86 -5.17
N LYS A 124 -18.65 -11.78 -4.21
CA LYS A 124 -19.69 -12.11 -3.21
C LYS A 124 -19.99 -10.93 -2.28
N VAL A 125 -19.02 -10.05 -2.11
CA VAL A 125 -19.07 -8.92 -1.19
C VAL A 125 -18.77 -7.58 -1.89
N ALA A 126 -18.48 -7.60 -3.17
CA ALA A 126 -18.01 -6.42 -3.91
C ALA A 126 -18.97 -5.24 -3.83
N ALA A 127 -20.27 -5.47 -3.99
CA ALA A 127 -21.27 -4.41 -3.96
C ALA A 127 -21.39 -3.76 -2.57
N GLU A 128 -21.30 -4.56 -1.51
CA GLU A 128 -21.35 -4.07 -0.14
C GLU A 128 -20.04 -3.33 0.22
N ALA A 129 -18.89 -3.87 -0.19
CA ALA A 129 -17.60 -3.22 -0.02
C ALA A 129 -17.53 -1.87 -0.76
N GLU A 130 -18.05 -1.81 -1.99
CA GLU A 130 -18.14 -0.57 -2.76
C GLU A 130 -19.07 0.44 -2.11
N ALA A 131 -20.20 0.02 -1.57
CA ALA A 131 -21.11 0.90 -0.84
C ALA A 131 -20.42 1.54 0.37
N ILE A 132 -19.64 0.77 1.14
CA ILE A 132 -18.89 1.27 2.28
C ILE A 132 -17.82 2.29 1.85
N THR A 133 -17.02 1.96 0.84
CA THR A 133 -15.87 2.81 0.46
C THR A 133 -16.29 4.04 -0.33
N SER A 134 -17.28 3.95 -1.22
CA SER A 134 -17.72 5.05 -2.07
C SER A 134 -18.34 6.23 -1.30
N GLU A 135 -18.82 6.01 -0.08
CA GLU A 135 -19.26 7.10 0.80
C GLU A 135 -18.10 7.94 1.34
N VAL A 136 -16.87 7.41 1.31
CA VAL A 136 -15.72 8.02 1.96
C VAL A 136 -14.67 8.48 0.96
N TYR A 137 -14.36 7.68 -0.05
CA TYR A 137 -13.34 7.99 -1.05
C TYR A 137 -13.63 7.32 -2.39
N SER A 138 -12.97 7.80 -3.42
CA SER A 138 -12.92 7.17 -4.74
C SER A 138 -11.49 6.96 -5.19
N CYS A 139 -11.24 5.86 -5.92
CA CYS A 139 -9.91 5.53 -6.42
C CYS A 139 -9.90 5.36 -7.94
N ILE A 140 -8.81 5.81 -8.55
CA ILE A 140 -8.54 5.73 -9.99
C ILE A 140 -7.15 5.15 -10.22
N ASN A 141 -6.78 4.98 -11.48
CA ASN A 141 -5.43 4.56 -11.89
C ASN A 141 -4.97 3.26 -11.22
N SER A 142 -5.86 2.28 -11.11
CA SER A 142 -5.51 0.97 -10.56
C SER A 142 -4.44 0.30 -11.42
N ARG A 143 -3.34 -0.13 -10.77
CA ARG A 143 -2.19 -0.76 -11.42
C ARG A 143 -1.64 -1.88 -10.57
N SER A 144 -1.25 -2.98 -11.19
CA SER A 144 -0.76 -4.17 -10.49
C SER A 144 0.66 -4.51 -10.91
N PHE A 145 1.45 -4.99 -9.96
CA PHE A 145 2.84 -5.38 -10.17
C PHE A 145 3.12 -6.71 -9.49
N ALA A 146 4.08 -7.44 -10.04
CA ALA A 146 4.75 -8.52 -9.33
C ALA A 146 6.00 -7.95 -8.67
N VAL A 147 6.10 -8.08 -7.35
CA VAL A 147 7.23 -7.55 -6.57
C VAL A 147 7.93 -8.67 -5.82
N LYS A 148 9.25 -8.53 -5.66
CA LYS A 148 10.06 -9.37 -4.79
C LYS A 148 10.65 -8.51 -3.68
N SER A 149 10.50 -8.95 -2.44
CA SER A 149 11.16 -8.33 -1.29
C SER A 149 12.65 -8.59 -1.39
N LEU A 150 13.45 -7.54 -1.47
CA LEU A 150 14.92 -7.66 -1.47
C LEU A 150 15.48 -7.60 -0.06
N PHE A 151 14.78 -7.01 0.86
CA PHE A 151 15.19 -6.83 2.23
C PHE A 151 13.97 -6.64 3.14
N THR A 152 13.89 -7.44 4.18
CA THR A 152 12.89 -7.32 5.23
C THR A 152 13.61 -7.27 6.57
N ASN A 153 13.91 -6.09 7.07
CA ASN A 153 14.31 -5.89 8.45
C ASN A 153 13.26 -5.03 9.14
N TRP A 154 12.18 -5.65 9.47
CA TRP A 154 11.17 -5.06 10.35
C TRP A 154 11.66 -5.25 11.80
N GLY A 155 12.73 -4.54 12.16
CA GLY A 155 13.47 -4.72 13.39
C GLY A 155 12.66 -5.24 14.59
N ASN A 156 13.20 -6.28 15.20
CA ASN A 156 12.89 -6.63 16.58
C ASN A 156 13.43 -5.55 17.52
#